data_878e245665010b00789be1410d629719
#
_entry.id   878e245665010b00789be1410d629719
#
_cell.length_a   1.000
_cell.length_b   1.000
_cell.length_c   1.000
_cell.angle_alpha   90.00
_cell.angle_beta   90.00
_cell.angle_gamma   90.00
#
_symmetry.space_group_name_H-M   'P 1'
#
loop_
_entity.id
_entity.type
_entity.pdbx_description
1 polymer ?
#
loop_
_entity_poly.entity_id
_entity_poly.type
_entity_poly.pdbx_seq_one_letter_code
_entity_poly.pdbx_strand_id
1 'polypeptide(L)'
;GTGIFTGRLPFVWLVSVAGNSNTIQNGLTLYRNEKGDNMPKFHTNVKDMLEDVYKGTYKGHDLAANTQPTILDKNLKMPSTWKSSLALDLKLPGDVNLNIEGIYNKDFNSVTVTKLGMVEKEGGIRLPGEPEARTYWESGNIRNKDGETVNPYLINNTDDVDGYYASVSAQVSKTWGFGLSLTAAYTYSSAK
;
A
#
# COMPACT_ATOMS: atom_id res chain seq x y z
N GLY A 1 -20.34 3.01 -20.13
CA GLY A 1 -18.94 3.21 -20.50
C GLY A 1 -18.05 2.10 -20.00
N THR A 2 -16.85 1.95 -20.60
CA THR A 2 -15.86 0.97 -20.18
C THR A 2 -14.45 1.55 -20.34
N GLY A 3 -13.50 1.16 -19.49
CA GLY A 3 -12.13 1.62 -19.59
C GLY A 3 -11.22 0.96 -18.55
N ILE A 4 -9.92 0.98 -18.83
CA ILE A 4 -8.88 0.55 -17.91
C ILE A 4 -8.22 1.81 -17.33
N PHE A 5 -8.14 1.87 -16.02
CA PHE A 5 -7.59 2.98 -15.27
C PHE A 5 -6.37 2.51 -14.49
N THR A 6 -5.24 3.14 -14.74
CA THR A 6 -3.99 2.83 -14.06
C THR A 6 -3.62 3.98 -13.12
N GLY A 7 -3.34 3.67 -11.88
CA GLY A 7 -2.88 4.63 -10.88
C GLY A 7 -1.44 5.11 -11.14
N ARG A 8 -1.05 6.23 -10.51
CA ARG A 8 0.35 6.64 -10.44
C ARG A 8 1.06 5.84 -9.35
N LEU A 9 2.37 5.68 -9.48
CA LEU A 9 3.20 5.10 -8.44
C LEU A 9 3.04 5.90 -7.13
N PRO A 10 2.61 5.29 -6.04
CA PRO A 10 2.52 5.97 -4.76
C PRO A 10 3.89 6.50 -4.33
N PHE A 11 3.96 7.78 -3.99
CA PHE A 11 5.21 8.43 -3.57
C PHE A 11 5.85 7.74 -2.36
N VAL A 12 5.04 7.20 -1.46
CA VAL A 12 5.51 6.46 -0.28
C VAL A 12 6.38 5.25 -0.64
N TRP A 13 6.11 4.58 -1.75
CA TRP A 13 6.95 3.46 -2.20
C TRP A 13 8.32 3.93 -2.68
N LEU A 14 8.34 5.03 -3.44
CA LEU A 14 9.60 5.64 -3.89
C LEU A 14 10.45 6.10 -2.71
N VAL A 15 9.84 6.78 -1.75
CA VAL A 15 10.52 7.25 -0.53
C VAL A 15 11.06 6.06 0.27
N SER A 16 10.28 5.00 0.43
CA SER A 16 10.70 3.81 1.17
C SER A 16 11.88 3.11 0.48
N VAL A 17 11.85 2.98 -0.85
CA VAL A 17 12.95 2.38 -1.61
C VAL A 17 14.19 3.27 -1.55
N ALA A 18 14.05 4.58 -1.78
CA ALA A 18 15.16 5.52 -1.75
C ALA A 18 15.79 5.66 -0.35
N GLY A 19 14.93 5.80 0.68
CA GLY A 19 15.36 6.02 2.06
C GLY A 19 15.95 4.77 2.72
N ASN A 20 15.48 3.58 2.33
CA ASN A 20 15.85 2.32 2.99
C ASN A 20 16.77 1.43 2.15
N SER A 21 17.30 1.92 1.02
CA SER A 21 18.16 1.11 0.15
C SER A 21 19.65 1.18 0.50
N ASN A 22 20.07 2.15 1.30
CA ASN A 22 21.48 2.53 1.54
C ASN A 22 22.27 2.87 0.25
N THR A 23 21.62 2.94 -0.90
CA THR A 23 22.27 3.26 -2.17
C THR A 23 22.10 4.73 -2.56
N ILE A 24 20.97 5.33 -2.20
CA ILE A 24 20.62 6.70 -2.54
C ILE A 24 20.72 7.61 -1.32
N GLN A 25 20.36 7.10 -0.17
CA GLN A 25 20.36 7.85 1.09
C GLN A 25 21.02 7.05 2.20
N ASN A 26 21.99 7.66 2.86
CA ASN A 26 22.55 7.17 4.11
C ASN A 26 21.99 7.98 5.27
N GLY A 27 21.58 7.30 6.32
CA GLY A 27 21.10 7.93 7.54
C GLY A 27 22.16 7.85 8.65
N LEU A 28 22.42 8.95 9.32
CA LEU A 28 23.22 8.99 10.54
C LEU A 28 22.34 9.49 11.68
N THR A 29 22.17 8.65 12.70
CA THR A 29 21.47 9.05 13.92
C THR A 29 22.48 9.19 15.05
N LEU A 30 22.56 10.36 15.61
CA LEU A 30 23.45 10.68 16.73
C LEU A 30 22.61 10.86 18.00
N TYR A 31 23.01 10.16 19.05
CA TYR A 31 22.43 10.35 20.38
C TYR A 31 23.35 11.25 21.19
N ARG A 32 22.79 12.31 21.75
CA ARG A 32 23.55 13.22 22.61
C ARG A 32 24.08 12.46 23.84
N ASN A 33 25.39 12.48 24.03
CA ASN A 33 25.97 12.00 25.26
C ASN A 33 25.74 13.00 26.42
N GLU A 34 26.09 12.64 27.66
CA GLU A 34 25.90 13.49 28.83
C GLU A 34 26.61 14.85 28.72
N LYS A 35 27.76 14.89 28.06
CA LYS A 35 28.55 16.11 27.83
C LYS A 35 28.07 16.92 26.63
N GLY A 36 27.34 16.30 25.69
CA GLY A 36 26.86 16.94 24.47
C GLY A 36 27.95 17.30 23.44
N ASP A 37 29.18 16.79 23.63
CA ASP A 37 30.32 17.03 22.77
C ASP A 37 30.34 16.20 21.48
N ASN A 38 29.48 15.19 21.41
CA ASN A 38 29.32 14.30 20.25
C ASN A 38 28.27 14.80 19.23
N MET A 39 27.75 16.00 19.39
CA MET A 39 26.75 16.55 18.47
C MET A 39 27.40 17.55 17.50
N PRO A 40 26.96 17.54 16.21
CA PRO A 40 27.45 18.52 15.25
C PRO A 40 27.07 19.93 15.68
N LYS A 41 27.95 20.90 15.39
CA LYS A 41 27.63 22.28 15.60
C LYS A 41 26.55 22.73 14.60
N PHE A 42 25.70 23.63 15.04
CA PHE A 42 24.74 24.24 14.13
C PHE A 42 25.48 25.21 13.19
N HIS A 43 25.25 25.02 11.89
CA HIS A 43 25.74 25.92 10.85
C HIS A 43 24.57 26.50 10.08
N THR A 44 24.64 27.76 9.74
CA THR A 44 23.65 28.43 8.88
C THR A 44 23.82 28.05 7.39
N ASN A 45 25.01 27.59 7.03
CA ASN A 45 25.33 27.12 5.69
C ASN A 45 25.32 25.59 5.67
N VAL A 46 24.52 25.00 4.76
CA VAL A 46 24.39 23.54 4.60
C VAL A 46 25.73 22.87 4.25
N LYS A 47 26.59 23.56 3.46
CA LYS A 47 27.88 23.01 3.08
C LYS A 47 28.80 22.83 4.29
N ASP A 48 28.86 23.79 5.19
CA ASP A 48 29.68 23.74 6.40
C ASP A 48 29.12 22.65 7.35
N MET A 49 27.80 22.50 7.44
CA MET A 49 27.17 21.44 8.21
C MET A 49 27.53 20.06 7.65
N LEU A 50 27.50 19.87 6.33
CA LEU A 50 27.90 18.61 5.71
C LEU A 50 29.38 18.29 5.89
N GLU A 51 30.25 19.31 5.86
CA GLU A 51 31.67 19.12 6.13
C GLU A 51 31.95 18.74 7.59
N ASP A 52 31.24 19.33 8.54
CA ASP A 52 31.32 18.96 9.96
C ASP A 52 30.84 17.52 10.19
N VAL A 53 29.75 17.12 9.58
CA VAL A 53 29.20 15.76 9.71
C VAL A 53 30.08 14.72 9.01
N TYR A 54 30.59 14.97 7.80
CA TYR A 54 31.30 13.95 7.01
C TYR A 54 32.81 13.95 7.19
N LYS A 55 33.42 15.08 7.52
CA LYS A 55 34.89 15.23 7.59
C LYS A 55 35.41 15.51 8.99
N GLY A 56 34.54 15.95 9.89
CA GLY A 56 34.87 16.38 11.23
C GLY A 56 34.78 15.32 12.29
N THR A 57 34.01 15.63 13.33
CA THR A 57 33.84 14.85 14.56
C THR A 57 33.27 13.43 14.35
N TYR A 58 32.63 13.20 13.20
CA TYR A 58 31.92 11.93 12.89
C TYR A 58 32.66 11.04 11.88
N LYS A 59 33.90 11.40 11.57
CA LYS A 59 34.78 10.58 10.73
C LYS A 59 35.03 9.25 11.46
N GLY A 60 34.57 8.15 10.86
CA GLY A 60 34.71 6.80 11.41
C GLY A 60 33.47 6.24 12.13
N HIS A 61 32.37 6.97 12.19
CA HIS A 61 31.09 6.34 12.47
C HIS A 61 30.68 5.57 11.22
N ASP A 62 30.71 4.26 11.29
CA ASP A 62 30.15 3.40 10.27
C ASP A 62 28.65 3.73 10.18
N LEU A 63 28.24 4.17 9.01
CA LEU A 63 26.83 4.31 8.73
C LEU A 63 26.24 2.90 8.85
N ALA A 64 25.45 2.69 9.88
CA ALA A 64 24.86 1.38 10.11
C ALA A 64 24.15 0.92 8.85
N ALA A 65 24.51 -0.26 8.35
CA ALA A 65 23.84 -0.86 7.22
C ALA A 65 22.36 -1.01 7.57
N ASN A 66 21.48 -0.55 6.66
CA ASN A 66 20.06 -0.75 6.88
C ASN A 66 19.75 -2.25 6.80
N THR A 67 19.35 -2.83 7.92
CA THR A 67 18.98 -4.24 8.01
C THR A 67 17.59 -4.55 7.46
N GLN A 68 16.84 -3.53 7.07
CA GLN A 68 15.49 -3.65 6.50
C GLN A 68 15.36 -2.86 5.18
N PRO A 69 16.17 -3.17 4.15
CA PRO A 69 16.06 -2.48 2.87
C PRO A 69 14.70 -2.75 2.21
N THR A 70 14.16 -1.74 1.55
CA THR A 70 12.96 -1.90 0.72
C THR A 70 13.37 -1.99 -0.74
N ILE A 71 12.92 -3.04 -1.40
CA ILE A 71 13.27 -3.38 -2.78
C ILE A 71 12.01 -3.32 -3.64
N LEU A 72 12.13 -2.73 -4.81
CA LEU A 72 11.07 -2.74 -5.81
C LEU A 72 11.34 -3.84 -6.83
N ASP A 73 10.35 -4.67 -7.11
CA ASP A 73 10.48 -5.68 -8.16
C ASP A 73 10.70 -4.98 -9.51
N LYS A 74 11.70 -5.43 -10.26
CA LYS A 74 12.02 -4.90 -11.59
C LYS A 74 10.88 -5.08 -12.60
N ASN A 75 10.00 -6.04 -12.38
CA ASN A 75 8.85 -6.34 -13.23
C ASN A 75 7.55 -5.77 -12.66
N LEU A 76 7.60 -4.93 -11.63
CA LEU A 76 6.41 -4.35 -11.02
C LEU A 76 5.56 -3.63 -12.06
N LYS A 77 4.30 -4.06 -12.15
CA LYS A 77 3.28 -3.41 -12.96
C LYS A 77 2.43 -2.51 -12.07
N MET A 78 2.04 -1.37 -12.61
CA MET A 78 1.15 -0.47 -11.88
C MET A 78 -0.22 -1.10 -11.67
N PRO A 79 -0.79 -0.97 -10.47
CA PRO A 79 -2.14 -1.44 -10.21
C PRO A 79 -3.12 -0.74 -11.13
N SER A 80 -3.99 -1.51 -11.72
CA SER A 80 -4.96 -1.06 -12.71
C SER A 80 -6.32 -1.63 -12.40
N THR A 81 -7.37 -0.89 -12.73
CA THR A 81 -8.75 -1.36 -12.57
C THR A 81 -9.49 -1.22 -13.89
N TRP A 82 -10.06 -2.31 -14.37
CA TRP A 82 -11.06 -2.24 -15.44
C TRP A 82 -12.40 -1.88 -14.83
N LYS A 83 -12.99 -0.79 -15.33
CA LYS A 83 -14.31 -0.33 -14.91
C LYS A 83 -15.25 -0.35 -16.09
N SER A 84 -16.43 -0.92 -15.89
CA SER A 84 -17.51 -0.93 -16.86
C SER A 84 -18.80 -0.55 -16.18
N SER A 85 -19.59 0.29 -16.83
CA SER A 85 -20.94 0.62 -16.41
C SER A 85 -21.89 0.68 -17.60
N LEU A 86 -23.09 0.20 -17.39
CA LEU A 86 -24.20 0.27 -18.34
C LEU A 86 -25.43 0.74 -17.59
N ALA A 87 -26.08 1.78 -18.09
CA ALA A 87 -27.33 2.28 -17.56
C ALA A 87 -28.41 2.30 -18.64
N LEU A 88 -29.63 2.02 -18.25
CA LEU A 88 -30.82 2.03 -19.10
C LEU A 88 -31.93 2.81 -18.40
N ASP A 89 -32.34 3.90 -19.05
CA ASP A 89 -33.46 4.74 -18.61
C ASP A 89 -34.69 4.47 -19.48
N LEU A 90 -35.77 4.05 -18.87
CA LEU A 90 -37.02 3.73 -19.55
C LEU A 90 -38.16 4.58 -18.98
N LYS A 91 -38.98 5.12 -19.90
CA LYS A 91 -40.27 5.66 -19.56
C LYS A 91 -41.33 4.61 -19.83
N LEU A 92 -41.98 4.14 -18.80
CA LEU A 92 -43.04 3.16 -18.87
C LEU A 92 -44.41 3.84 -18.95
N PRO A 93 -45.47 3.16 -19.45
CA PRO A 93 -46.82 3.68 -19.44
C PRO A 93 -47.25 4.14 -18.05
N GLY A 94 -48.01 5.23 -17.96
CA GLY A 94 -48.50 5.80 -16.72
C GLY A 94 -47.48 6.69 -16.01
N ASP A 95 -46.57 7.33 -16.76
CA ASP A 95 -45.54 8.27 -16.27
C ASP A 95 -44.64 7.69 -15.19
N VAL A 96 -44.32 6.42 -15.34
CA VAL A 96 -43.34 5.71 -14.48
C VAL A 96 -41.97 5.75 -15.16
N ASN A 97 -40.96 6.25 -14.45
CA ASN A 97 -39.59 6.19 -14.89
C ASN A 97 -38.88 4.99 -14.20
N LEU A 98 -38.21 4.16 -14.99
CA LEU A 98 -37.40 3.07 -14.54
C LEU A 98 -35.95 3.31 -14.98
N ASN A 99 -35.05 3.33 -14.01
CA ASN A 99 -33.59 3.37 -14.24
C ASN A 99 -33.02 2.02 -13.78
N ILE A 100 -32.21 1.39 -14.62
CA ILE A 100 -31.45 0.18 -14.29
C ILE A 100 -30.00 0.47 -14.59
N GLU A 101 -29.12 0.24 -13.62
CA GLU A 101 -27.67 0.42 -13.77
C GLU A 101 -26.92 -0.84 -13.35
N GLY A 102 -25.99 -1.26 -14.18
CA GLY A 102 -25.02 -2.31 -13.87
C GLY A 102 -23.61 -1.75 -13.82
N ILE A 103 -22.85 -2.08 -12.79
CA ILE A 103 -21.44 -1.68 -12.64
C ILE A 103 -20.64 -2.96 -12.44
N TYR A 104 -19.50 -3.05 -13.14
CA TYR A 104 -18.50 -4.08 -12.95
C TYR A 104 -17.10 -3.48 -12.93
N ASN A 105 -16.36 -3.75 -11.87
CA ASN A 105 -14.96 -3.38 -11.73
C ASN A 105 -14.13 -4.64 -11.47
N LYS A 106 -12.96 -4.72 -12.11
CA LYS A 106 -11.99 -5.79 -11.84
C LYS A 106 -10.60 -5.17 -11.66
N ASP A 107 -9.94 -5.52 -10.57
CA ASP A 107 -8.58 -5.08 -10.30
C ASP A 107 -7.56 -6.02 -10.94
N PHE A 108 -6.46 -5.42 -11.42
CA PHE A 108 -5.33 -6.13 -12.01
C PHE A 108 -4.03 -5.63 -11.39
N ASN A 109 -3.03 -6.51 -11.37
CA ASN A 109 -1.70 -6.20 -10.88
C ASN A 109 -1.73 -5.61 -9.46
N SER A 110 -2.55 -6.19 -8.59
CA SER A 110 -2.57 -5.80 -7.18
C SER A 110 -1.17 -5.83 -6.60
N VAL A 111 -0.82 -4.83 -5.80
CA VAL A 111 0.52 -4.69 -5.23
C VAL A 111 0.50 -5.15 -3.79
N THR A 112 1.50 -5.92 -3.43
CA THR A 112 1.74 -6.37 -2.06
C THR A 112 3.14 -5.99 -1.60
N VAL A 113 3.30 -5.93 -0.28
CA VAL A 113 4.61 -5.75 0.37
C VAL A 113 4.90 -7.01 1.16
N THR A 114 5.88 -7.76 0.69
CA THR A 114 6.30 -9.01 1.31
C THR A 114 7.60 -8.80 2.08
N LYS A 115 7.64 -9.22 3.33
CA LYS A 115 8.87 -9.27 4.10
C LYS A 115 9.61 -10.55 3.74
N LEU A 116 10.73 -10.41 3.06
CA LEU A 116 11.53 -11.55 2.63
C LEU A 116 12.25 -12.22 3.79
N GLY A 117 12.51 -13.52 3.64
CA GLY A 117 13.23 -14.29 4.65
C GLY A 117 12.44 -14.59 5.92
N MET A 118 11.14 -14.34 5.93
CA MET A 118 10.27 -14.84 7.00
C MET A 118 9.98 -16.31 6.78
N VAL A 119 10.05 -17.08 7.86
CA VAL A 119 9.73 -18.52 7.86
C VAL A 119 8.50 -18.73 8.73
N GLU A 120 7.52 -19.41 8.19
CA GLU A 120 6.33 -19.79 8.95
C GLU A 120 6.70 -20.83 9.99
N LYS A 121 6.32 -20.60 11.23
CA LYS A 121 6.51 -21.55 12.31
C LYS A 121 5.44 -22.62 12.25
N GLU A 122 5.86 -23.86 12.11
CA GLU A 122 4.96 -25.00 12.10
C GLU A 122 4.10 -25.03 13.39
N GLY A 123 2.80 -25.24 13.22
CA GLY A 123 1.82 -25.25 14.32
C GLY A 123 1.40 -23.84 14.82
N GLY A 124 2.01 -22.79 14.35
CA GLY A 124 1.65 -21.41 14.73
C GLY A 124 1.83 -21.11 16.22
N ILE A 125 1.14 -20.09 16.69
CA ILE A 125 1.04 -19.73 18.14
C ILE A 125 -0.42 -19.74 18.54
N ARG A 126 -0.73 -20.47 19.63
CA ARG A 126 -2.04 -20.47 20.25
C ARG A 126 -2.01 -19.68 21.55
N LEU A 127 -2.80 -18.63 21.62
CA LEU A 127 -2.96 -17.86 22.84
C LEU A 127 -4.01 -18.53 23.77
N PRO A 128 -3.90 -18.37 25.10
CA PRO A 128 -4.89 -18.90 26.03
C PRO A 128 -6.29 -18.41 25.69
N GLY A 129 -7.25 -19.33 25.54
CA GLY A 129 -8.65 -19.02 25.22
C GLY A 129 -8.98 -18.90 23.73
N GLU A 130 -8.02 -19.05 22.83
CA GLU A 130 -8.29 -19.07 21.39
C GLU A 130 -8.63 -20.49 20.91
N PRO A 131 -9.65 -20.63 20.03
CA PRO A 131 -10.03 -21.95 19.50
C PRO A 131 -9.00 -22.50 18.51
N GLU A 132 -8.30 -21.63 17.78
CA GLU A 132 -7.35 -21.99 16.72
C GLU A 132 -5.98 -21.32 16.93
N ALA A 133 -4.92 -21.95 16.42
CA ALA A 133 -3.60 -21.37 16.40
C ALA A 133 -3.51 -20.29 15.30
N ARG A 134 -2.86 -19.18 15.63
CA ARG A 134 -2.55 -18.14 14.63
C ARG A 134 -1.25 -18.49 13.92
N THR A 135 -1.20 -18.22 12.61
CA THR A 135 0.05 -18.28 11.87
C THR A 135 1.08 -17.34 12.49
N TYR A 136 2.25 -17.86 12.78
CA TYR A 136 3.38 -17.11 13.33
C TYR A 136 4.59 -17.19 12.41
N TRP A 137 5.22 -16.04 12.18
CA TRP A 137 6.36 -15.93 11.30
C TRP A 137 7.59 -15.50 12.09
N GLU A 138 8.67 -16.23 11.92
CA GLU A 138 9.97 -15.91 12.53
C GLU A 138 10.89 -15.24 11.51
N SER A 139 11.83 -14.41 12.00
CA SER A 139 12.87 -13.84 11.15
C SER A 139 13.70 -14.95 10.54
N GLY A 140 13.83 -14.90 9.21
CA GLY A 140 14.54 -15.92 8.46
C GLY A 140 16.06 -15.77 8.47
N ASN A 141 16.69 -16.45 7.53
CA ASN A 141 18.14 -16.63 7.48
C ASN A 141 18.84 -15.77 6.42
N ILE A 142 18.21 -14.67 5.98
CA ILE A 142 18.88 -13.77 5.05
C ILE A 142 19.95 -13.00 5.81
N ARG A 143 21.19 -13.09 5.33
CA ARG A 143 22.36 -12.42 5.92
C ARG A 143 22.95 -11.44 4.91
N ASN A 144 23.43 -10.30 5.40
CA ASN A 144 24.27 -9.42 4.62
C ASN A 144 25.72 -9.98 4.54
N LYS A 145 26.58 -9.29 3.79
CA LYS A 145 28.01 -9.66 3.66
C LYS A 145 28.76 -9.72 5.00
N ASP A 146 28.30 -8.99 6.01
CA ASP A 146 28.89 -8.89 7.33
C ASP A 146 28.32 -9.94 8.31
N GLY A 147 27.41 -10.81 7.82
CA GLY A 147 26.78 -11.88 8.58
C GLY A 147 25.59 -11.45 9.44
N GLU A 148 25.17 -10.20 9.38
CA GLU A 148 24.03 -9.69 10.12
C GLU A 148 22.70 -10.12 9.48
N THR A 149 21.69 -10.41 10.30
CA THR A 149 20.35 -10.73 9.82
C THR A 149 19.72 -9.51 9.16
N VAL A 150 19.28 -9.66 7.93
CA VAL A 150 18.53 -8.65 7.20
C VAL A 150 17.11 -9.12 6.91
N ASN A 151 16.17 -8.21 6.96
CA ASN A 151 14.75 -8.48 6.71
C ASN A 151 14.24 -7.53 5.61
N PRO A 152 14.62 -7.74 4.35
CA PRO A 152 14.23 -6.86 3.28
C PRO A 152 12.72 -6.95 3.01
N TYR A 153 12.15 -5.83 2.63
CA TYR A 153 10.78 -5.75 2.11
C TYR A 153 10.82 -5.70 0.59
N LEU A 154 10.02 -6.53 -0.04
CA LEU A 154 9.84 -6.55 -1.49
C LEU A 154 8.45 -5.99 -1.82
N ILE A 155 8.42 -4.97 -2.66
CA ILE A 155 7.20 -4.46 -3.26
C ILE A 155 7.05 -5.13 -4.62
N ASN A 156 6.04 -5.97 -4.79
CA ASN A 156 5.78 -6.72 -6.01
C ASN A 156 4.28 -6.82 -6.30
N ASN A 157 3.93 -7.33 -7.46
CA ASN A 157 2.57 -7.72 -7.74
C ASN A 157 2.25 -9.07 -7.10
N THR A 158 0.99 -9.27 -6.75
CA THR A 158 0.46 -10.56 -6.32
C THR A 158 -0.60 -11.03 -7.31
N ASP A 159 -0.56 -12.31 -7.63
CA ASP A 159 -1.57 -12.97 -8.46
C ASP A 159 -2.70 -13.58 -7.61
N ASP A 160 -2.54 -13.59 -6.29
CA ASP A 160 -3.46 -14.28 -5.37
C ASP A 160 -4.75 -13.49 -5.07
N VAL A 161 -4.83 -12.22 -5.45
CA VAL A 161 -5.97 -11.36 -5.12
C VAL A 161 -6.44 -10.62 -6.36
N ASP A 162 -7.30 -11.27 -7.13
CA ASP A 162 -8.12 -10.61 -8.14
C ASP A 162 -9.35 -10.00 -7.46
N GLY A 163 -9.24 -8.73 -7.04
CA GLY A 163 -10.37 -7.98 -6.52
C GLY A 163 -11.40 -7.72 -7.62
N TYR A 164 -12.67 -7.88 -7.30
CA TYR A 164 -13.76 -7.44 -8.16
C TYR A 164 -14.89 -6.79 -7.36
N TYR A 165 -15.62 -5.92 -8.03
CA TYR A 165 -16.88 -5.37 -7.56
C TYR A 165 -17.91 -5.47 -8.68
N ALA A 166 -19.06 -6.02 -8.38
CA ALA A 166 -20.21 -6.06 -9.30
C ALA A 166 -21.45 -5.56 -8.59
N SER A 167 -22.23 -4.71 -9.23
CA SER A 167 -23.52 -4.28 -8.70
C SER A 167 -24.54 -4.11 -9.82
N VAL A 168 -25.80 -4.35 -9.45
CA VAL A 168 -26.96 -4.01 -10.26
C VAL A 168 -27.93 -3.24 -9.39
N SER A 169 -28.34 -2.07 -9.84
CA SER A 169 -29.34 -1.24 -9.19
C SER A 169 -30.55 -1.03 -10.10
N ALA A 170 -31.71 -0.97 -9.50
CA ALA A 170 -32.96 -0.62 -10.17
C ALA A 170 -33.67 0.44 -9.35
N GLN A 171 -34.09 1.52 -10.01
CA GLN A 171 -34.85 2.59 -9.40
C GLN A 171 -36.13 2.85 -10.19
N VAL A 172 -37.23 2.91 -9.50
CA VAL A 172 -38.54 3.24 -10.08
C VAL A 172 -39.01 4.54 -9.43
N SER A 173 -39.47 5.48 -10.26
CA SER A 173 -40.06 6.72 -9.77
C SER A 173 -41.32 7.07 -10.53
N LYS A 174 -42.31 7.62 -9.82
CA LYS A 174 -43.55 8.11 -10.39
C LYS A 174 -43.96 9.37 -9.69
N THR A 175 -44.44 10.33 -10.50
CA THR A 175 -45.09 11.58 -10.02
C THR A 175 -46.52 11.60 -10.51
N TRP A 176 -47.45 11.83 -9.61
CA TRP A 176 -48.86 11.96 -9.92
C TRP A 176 -49.25 13.43 -10.07
N GLY A 177 -50.26 13.71 -10.90
CA GLY A 177 -50.71 15.08 -11.17
C GLY A 177 -51.25 15.87 -9.96
N PHE A 178 -51.55 15.16 -8.86
CA PHE A 178 -51.96 15.78 -7.59
C PHE A 178 -50.78 16.15 -6.66
N GLY A 179 -49.52 16.06 -7.17
CA GLY A 179 -48.33 16.52 -6.49
C GLY A 179 -47.58 15.46 -5.64
N LEU A 180 -48.06 14.23 -5.56
CA LEU A 180 -47.32 13.13 -4.89
C LEU A 180 -46.21 12.61 -5.83
N SER A 181 -44.99 12.46 -5.29
CA SER A 181 -43.89 11.77 -5.96
C SER A 181 -43.39 10.63 -5.08
N LEU A 182 -43.21 9.46 -5.67
CA LEU A 182 -42.65 8.28 -4.99
C LEU A 182 -41.46 7.76 -5.79
N THR A 183 -40.38 7.42 -5.06
CA THR A 183 -39.20 6.77 -5.61
C THR A 183 -38.86 5.55 -4.75
N ALA A 184 -38.67 4.42 -5.37
CA ALA A 184 -38.17 3.20 -4.74
C ALA A 184 -36.91 2.74 -5.51
N ALA A 185 -35.88 2.31 -4.77
CA ALA A 185 -34.65 1.81 -5.36
C ALA A 185 -34.18 0.56 -4.61
N TYR A 186 -33.56 -0.35 -5.36
CA TYR A 186 -32.94 -1.55 -4.82
C TYR A 186 -31.58 -1.75 -5.51
N THR A 187 -30.57 -2.10 -4.73
CA THR A 187 -29.23 -2.43 -5.24
C THR A 187 -28.77 -3.76 -4.67
N TYR A 188 -28.33 -4.62 -5.54
CA TYR A 188 -27.60 -5.83 -5.19
C TYR A 188 -26.13 -5.67 -5.57
N SER A 189 -25.22 -6.00 -4.65
CA SER A 189 -23.78 -5.91 -4.93
C SER A 189 -23.01 -7.09 -4.34
N SER A 190 -21.91 -7.42 -5.01
CA SER A 190 -20.94 -8.41 -4.59
C SER A 190 -19.54 -7.88 -4.78
N ALA A 191 -18.67 -8.11 -3.81
CA ALA A 191 -17.27 -7.75 -3.85
C ALA A 191 -16.40 -8.87 -3.26
N LYS A 192 -15.18 -9.00 -3.78
CA LYS A 192 -14.16 -9.90 -3.28
C LYS A 192 -12.83 -9.15 -3.16
#